data_5c677eee60044af6fbc093250cfb477b
#
_entry.id   5c677eee60044af6fbc093250cfb477b
#
_cell.length_a   1.000
_cell.length_b   1.000
_cell.length_c   1.000
_cell.angle_alpha   90.00
_cell.angle_beta   90.00
_cell.angle_gamma   90.00
#
_symmetry.space_group_name_H-M   'P 1'
#
loop_
_entity.id
_entity.type
_entity.pdbx_description
1 polymer ?
#
loop_
_entity_poly.entity_id
_entity_poly.type
_entity_poly.pdbx_seq_one_letter_code
_entity_poly.pdbx_strand_id
1 'polypeptide(L)'
;MNNYAFQKLSLSIETLRFPLILTIVFLHCYTSTSAVTRGHDIFFRLIYPLSLWLGETGVPAFFFISGLLLFYSKKTYVQKLKSRFHTLLIPYLFFNGMILCCYLCLIYFGKTILIAGKDLSDYSLIDYLRAFWDRGTWDSGNGSPVLCPFWYIRNLIILVVLSPLLYYILKYTKLIFPVIFGLIWINSHDSAYTFQSLTMFSLGAYFPICDRNLVELFERYKVLFVGSFFFFAIMDFLHLCVSIPFALPFHRLSLVANTFFFISFFGIFLYRHHIYSSFLSKSSFFVFCIHYPFTTYLRPLFERINGLNDIILVVTYLLSVVCVTLICVLVYKILKSIMPGFVTIITGNRV
;
A
#
# COMPACT_ATOMS: atom_id res chain seq x y z
N MET A 1 24.72 -6.42 11.22
CA MET A 1 24.73 -5.02 10.72
C MET A 1 25.15 -4.10 11.84
N ASN A 2 26.10 -3.17 11.59
CA ASN A 2 26.58 -2.17 12.56
C ASN A 2 25.43 -1.26 13.01
N ASN A 3 25.39 -0.82 14.29
CA ASN A 3 24.35 0.07 14.84
C ASN A 3 24.15 1.36 14.01
N TYR A 4 25.23 1.91 13.46
CA TYR A 4 25.19 3.11 12.61
C TYR A 4 24.43 2.84 11.29
N ALA A 5 24.71 1.73 10.62
CA ALA A 5 24.02 1.36 9.37
C ALA A 5 22.52 1.11 9.61
N PHE A 6 22.16 0.55 10.77
CA PHE A 6 20.76 0.35 11.13
C PHE A 6 20.04 1.68 11.41
N GLN A 7 20.65 2.61 12.12
CA GLN A 7 20.07 3.92 12.35
C GLN A 7 19.84 4.68 11.03
N LYS A 8 20.82 4.69 10.13
CA LYS A 8 20.69 5.30 8.81
C LYS A 8 19.54 4.71 8.01
N LEU A 9 19.44 3.37 7.99
CA LEU A 9 18.34 2.68 7.31
C LEU A 9 16.97 3.00 7.95
N SER A 10 16.88 3.01 9.27
CA SER A 10 15.66 3.34 10.00
C SER A 10 15.17 4.75 9.70
N LEU A 11 16.07 5.74 9.67
CA LEU A 11 15.75 7.12 9.34
C LEU A 11 15.35 7.27 7.86
N SER A 12 16.05 6.58 6.96
CA SER A 12 15.66 6.53 5.53
C SER A 12 14.28 5.93 5.33
N ILE A 13 13.94 4.87 6.06
CA ILE A 13 12.58 4.28 6.04
C ILE A 13 11.55 5.25 6.59
N GLU A 14 11.88 5.99 7.64
CA GLU A 14 10.97 6.97 8.22
C GLU A 14 10.67 8.11 7.23
N THR A 15 11.67 8.60 6.51
CA THR A 15 11.49 9.61 5.45
C THR A 15 10.66 9.11 4.29
N LEU A 16 10.71 7.81 3.98
CA LEU A 16 9.95 7.20 2.88
C LEU A 16 8.46 6.99 3.16
N ARG A 17 8.02 6.98 4.42
CA ARG A 17 6.62 6.64 4.75
C ARG A 17 5.62 7.51 4.01
N PHE A 18 5.81 8.82 4.03
CA PHE A 18 4.88 9.73 3.38
C PHE A 18 4.92 9.65 1.84
N PRO A 19 6.09 9.66 1.16
CA PRO A 19 6.16 9.39 -0.27
C PRO A 19 5.49 8.07 -0.70
N LEU A 20 5.67 6.98 0.06
CA LEU A 20 5.04 5.71 -0.26
C LEU A 20 3.50 5.75 -0.07
N ILE A 21 2.98 6.52 0.89
CA ILE A 21 1.53 6.74 0.99
C ILE A 21 1.01 7.57 -0.18
N LEU A 22 1.77 8.55 -0.65
CA LEU A 22 1.38 9.33 -1.84
C LEU A 22 1.20 8.44 -3.06
N THR A 23 2.04 7.41 -3.25
CA THR A 23 1.85 6.48 -4.37
C THR A 23 0.52 5.72 -4.26
N ILE A 24 0.10 5.33 -3.05
CA ILE A 24 -1.19 4.65 -2.82
C ILE A 24 -2.38 5.60 -3.07
N VAL A 25 -2.30 6.85 -2.63
CA VAL A 25 -3.33 7.87 -2.94
C VAL A 25 -3.39 8.10 -4.44
N PHE A 26 -2.24 8.19 -5.11
CA PHE A 26 -2.11 8.33 -6.55
C PHE A 26 -2.85 7.20 -7.29
N LEU A 27 -2.66 5.94 -6.89
CA LEU A 27 -3.37 4.79 -7.44
C LEU A 27 -4.89 4.92 -7.29
N HIS A 28 -5.37 5.25 -6.09
CA HIS A 28 -6.80 5.26 -5.80
C HIS A 28 -7.54 6.50 -6.35
N CYS A 29 -6.83 7.56 -6.72
CA CYS A 29 -7.40 8.70 -7.43
C CYS A 29 -7.62 8.40 -8.93
N TYR A 30 -6.99 7.37 -9.49
CA TYR A 30 -7.22 6.99 -10.87
C TYR A 30 -8.66 6.49 -11.07
N THR A 31 -9.30 6.95 -12.14
CA THR A 31 -10.63 6.50 -12.54
C THR A 31 -10.55 5.77 -13.88
N SER A 32 -11.09 4.56 -13.92
CA SER A 32 -11.11 3.69 -15.10
C SER A 32 -12.48 3.63 -15.76
N THR A 33 -13.38 4.59 -15.47
CA THR A 33 -14.72 4.53 -16.05
C THR A 33 -14.70 4.69 -17.56
N SER A 34 -15.49 3.87 -18.23
CA SER A 34 -15.61 3.87 -19.68
C SER A 34 -16.10 5.22 -20.25
N ALA A 35 -16.73 6.05 -19.43
CA ALA A 35 -17.16 7.39 -19.82
C ALA A 35 -15.99 8.37 -19.94
N VAL A 36 -15.01 8.29 -19.03
CA VAL A 36 -13.81 9.15 -19.04
C VAL A 36 -12.79 8.66 -20.05
N THR A 37 -12.68 7.34 -20.25
CA THR A 37 -11.69 6.73 -21.16
C THR A 37 -12.13 6.73 -22.63
N ARG A 38 -13.42 6.89 -22.93
CA ARG A 38 -13.90 6.96 -24.29
C ARG A 38 -13.49 8.26 -24.97
N GLY A 39 -12.55 8.18 -25.93
CA GLY A 39 -12.06 9.32 -26.71
C GLY A 39 -10.90 10.09 -26.05
N HIS A 40 -10.39 9.65 -24.89
CA HIS A 40 -9.28 10.29 -24.19
C HIS A 40 -8.04 9.39 -24.17
N ASP A 41 -7.52 9.09 -25.34
CA ASP A 41 -6.40 8.17 -25.54
C ASP A 41 -5.11 8.61 -24.82
N ILE A 42 -4.79 9.89 -24.82
CA ILE A 42 -3.57 10.42 -24.17
C ILE A 42 -3.67 10.24 -22.66
N PHE A 43 -4.80 10.61 -22.05
CA PHE A 43 -5.01 10.41 -20.61
C PHE A 43 -4.88 8.93 -20.24
N PHE A 44 -5.53 8.04 -20.99
CA PHE A 44 -5.45 6.61 -20.74
C PHE A 44 -4.04 6.05 -20.91
N ARG A 45 -3.37 6.39 -22.01
CA ARG A 45 -2.01 5.88 -22.30
C ARG A 45 -0.93 6.43 -21.39
N LEU A 46 -1.12 7.61 -20.79
CA LEU A 46 -0.15 8.22 -19.88
C LEU A 46 -0.46 7.90 -18.41
N ILE A 47 -1.69 8.14 -17.98
CA ILE A 47 -2.05 8.09 -16.55
C ILE A 47 -2.28 6.68 -16.07
N TYR A 48 -2.86 5.80 -16.88
CA TYR A 48 -3.09 4.40 -16.48
C TYR A 48 -1.78 3.66 -16.15
N PRO A 49 -0.78 3.59 -17.06
CA PRO A 49 0.48 2.91 -16.73
C PRO A 49 1.22 3.60 -15.58
N LEU A 50 1.23 4.93 -15.54
CA LEU A 50 1.86 5.67 -14.46
C LEU A 50 1.19 5.39 -13.12
N SER A 51 -0.14 5.31 -13.08
CA SER A 51 -0.92 5.01 -11.89
C SER A 51 -0.64 3.60 -11.37
N LEU A 52 -0.57 2.60 -12.25
CA LEU A 52 -0.25 1.23 -11.87
C LEU A 52 1.22 1.11 -11.45
N TRP A 53 2.14 1.51 -12.30
CA TRP A 53 3.57 1.35 -12.07
C TRP A 53 4.05 2.05 -10.78
N LEU A 54 3.67 3.31 -10.57
CA LEU A 54 4.07 4.05 -9.38
C LEU A 54 3.13 3.78 -8.20
N GLY A 55 1.83 3.75 -8.46
CA GLY A 55 0.80 3.68 -7.44
C GLY A 55 0.79 2.34 -6.67
N GLU A 56 0.98 1.24 -7.37
CA GLU A 56 1.05 -0.08 -6.73
C GLU A 56 2.35 -0.34 -5.97
N THR A 57 3.37 0.50 -6.11
CA THR A 57 4.68 0.33 -5.45
C THR A 57 4.60 0.44 -3.91
N GLY A 58 3.69 1.25 -3.38
CA GLY A 58 3.64 1.55 -1.94
C GLY A 58 3.42 0.31 -1.07
N VAL A 59 2.50 -0.56 -1.46
CA VAL A 59 2.11 -1.74 -0.66
C VAL A 59 3.22 -2.80 -0.59
N PRO A 60 3.85 -3.24 -1.69
CA PRO A 60 5.02 -4.13 -1.66
C PRO A 60 6.16 -3.57 -0.80
N ALA A 61 6.46 -2.28 -0.93
CA ALA A 61 7.49 -1.63 -0.14
C ALA A 61 7.16 -1.67 1.37
N PHE A 62 5.90 -1.44 1.75
CA PHE A 62 5.50 -1.54 3.16
C PHE A 62 5.55 -2.97 3.71
N PHE A 63 5.21 -4.00 2.93
CA PHE A 63 5.41 -5.39 3.35
C PHE A 63 6.89 -5.70 3.55
N PHE A 64 7.75 -5.32 2.62
CA PHE A 64 9.20 -5.50 2.74
C PHE A 64 9.75 -4.82 4.00
N ILE A 65 9.44 -3.53 4.19
CA ILE A 65 9.84 -2.75 5.37
C ILE A 65 9.31 -3.39 6.66
N SER A 66 8.09 -3.91 6.66
CA SER A 66 7.48 -4.54 7.83
C SER A 66 8.19 -5.82 8.22
N GLY A 67 8.53 -6.69 7.25
CA GLY A 67 9.33 -7.89 7.48
C GLY A 67 10.73 -7.55 8.00
N LEU A 68 11.40 -6.60 7.36
CA LEU A 68 12.71 -6.13 7.76
C LEU A 68 12.73 -5.65 9.22
N LEU A 69 11.84 -4.71 9.57
CA LEU A 69 11.82 -4.10 10.91
C LEU A 69 11.32 -5.06 12.00
N LEU A 70 10.42 -6.00 11.67
CA LEU A 70 9.93 -6.97 12.63
C LEU A 70 11.05 -7.86 13.14
N PHE A 71 11.93 -8.33 12.25
CA PHE A 71 13.01 -9.25 12.62
C PHE A 71 14.29 -8.54 13.07
N TYR A 72 14.49 -7.27 12.74
CA TYR A 72 15.53 -6.46 13.40
C TYR A 72 15.18 -6.10 14.84
N SER A 73 13.90 -6.10 15.20
CA SER A 73 13.46 -5.82 16.57
C SER A 73 13.92 -6.90 17.53
N LYS A 74 14.61 -6.48 18.61
CA LYS A 74 15.07 -7.36 19.71
C LYS A 74 13.94 -7.80 20.67
N LYS A 75 12.69 -7.32 20.46
CA LYS A 75 11.54 -7.69 21.28
C LYS A 75 11.24 -9.18 21.15
N THR A 76 10.76 -9.80 22.24
CA THR A 76 10.25 -11.16 22.21
C THR A 76 9.01 -11.28 21.32
N TYR A 77 8.64 -12.49 20.91
CA TYR A 77 7.46 -12.73 20.08
C TYR A 77 6.18 -12.16 20.74
N VAL A 78 5.97 -12.44 22.01
CA VAL A 78 4.80 -11.94 22.77
C VAL A 78 4.77 -10.39 22.80
N GLN A 79 5.93 -9.77 23.03
CA GLN A 79 6.04 -8.31 22.99
C GLN A 79 5.76 -7.74 21.59
N LYS A 80 6.17 -8.44 20.54
CA LYS A 80 5.84 -8.08 19.14
C LYS A 80 4.34 -8.18 18.90
N LEU A 81 3.69 -9.28 19.30
CA LEU A 81 2.24 -9.46 19.17
C LEU A 81 1.47 -8.37 19.94
N LYS A 82 1.80 -8.14 21.22
CA LYS A 82 1.15 -7.08 22.01
C LYS A 82 1.32 -5.71 21.37
N SER A 83 2.51 -5.38 20.87
CA SER A 83 2.74 -4.14 20.14
C SER A 83 1.89 -4.04 18.87
N ARG A 84 1.77 -5.14 18.10
CA ARG A 84 1.00 -5.14 16.84
C ARG A 84 -0.50 -5.18 17.05
N PHE A 85 -0.99 -5.72 18.15
CA PHE A 85 -2.37 -5.59 18.57
C PHE A 85 -2.78 -4.11 18.63
N HIS A 86 -2.01 -3.28 19.33
CA HIS A 86 -2.31 -1.85 19.44
C HIS A 86 -2.05 -1.08 18.15
N THR A 87 -0.99 -1.45 17.39
CA THR A 87 -0.58 -0.66 16.23
C THR A 87 -1.23 -1.07 14.91
N LEU A 88 -1.87 -2.23 14.84
CA LEU A 88 -2.51 -2.75 13.63
C LEU A 88 -3.98 -3.14 13.87
N LEU A 89 -4.26 -4.01 14.86
CA LEU A 89 -5.60 -4.59 15.03
C LEU A 89 -6.62 -3.54 15.51
N ILE A 90 -6.26 -2.71 16.48
CA ILE A 90 -7.18 -1.64 16.95
C ILE A 90 -7.51 -0.67 15.81
N PRO A 91 -6.54 -0.07 15.07
CA PRO A 91 -6.86 0.73 13.90
C PRO A 91 -7.68 -0.02 12.84
N TYR A 92 -7.35 -1.28 12.59
CA TYR A 92 -8.07 -2.12 11.63
C TYR A 92 -9.57 -2.22 11.95
N LEU A 93 -9.89 -2.59 13.18
CA LEU A 93 -11.28 -2.72 13.62
C LEU A 93 -11.99 -1.37 13.65
N PHE A 94 -11.31 -0.33 14.15
CA PHE A 94 -11.88 1.01 14.23
C PHE A 94 -12.28 1.57 12.86
N PHE A 95 -11.38 1.60 11.88
CA PHE A 95 -11.67 2.23 10.60
C PHE A 95 -12.63 1.40 9.73
N ASN A 96 -12.58 0.05 9.77
CA ASN A 96 -13.60 -0.78 9.12
C ASN A 96 -14.98 -0.57 9.76
N GLY A 97 -15.06 -0.55 11.09
CA GLY A 97 -16.30 -0.26 11.81
C GLY A 97 -16.84 1.13 11.53
N MET A 98 -15.98 2.14 11.50
CA MET A 98 -16.35 3.53 11.17
C MET A 98 -16.99 3.62 9.77
N ILE A 99 -16.37 3.03 8.75
CA ILE A 99 -16.93 3.02 7.39
C ILE A 99 -18.25 2.29 7.33
N LEU A 100 -18.35 1.15 8.00
CA LEU A 100 -19.60 0.39 8.06
C LEU A 100 -20.73 1.21 8.73
N CYS A 101 -20.43 1.88 9.84
CA CYS A 101 -21.38 2.80 10.48
C CYS A 101 -21.79 3.96 9.56
N CYS A 102 -20.83 4.55 8.81
CA CYS A 102 -21.16 5.59 7.84
C CYS A 102 -22.11 5.07 6.74
N TYR A 103 -21.88 3.86 6.23
CA TYR A 103 -22.78 3.26 5.24
C TYR A 103 -24.17 2.98 5.80
N LEU A 104 -24.29 2.47 7.04
CA LEU A 104 -25.56 2.27 7.71
C LEU A 104 -26.30 3.59 7.93
N CYS A 105 -25.61 4.67 8.29
CA CYS A 105 -26.21 5.99 8.35
C CYS A 105 -26.74 6.45 6.98
N LEU A 106 -26.00 6.23 5.90
CA LEU A 106 -26.45 6.59 4.55
C LEU A 106 -27.72 5.80 4.14
N ILE A 107 -27.80 4.51 4.52
CA ILE A 107 -28.98 3.68 4.28
C ILE A 107 -30.18 4.25 5.07
N TYR A 108 -29.97 4.62 6.33
CA TYR A 108 -31.02 5.24 7.15
C TYR A 108 -31.59 6.51 6.48
N PHE A 109 -30.77 7.28 5.75
CA PHE A 109 -31.19 8.43 4.93
C PHE A 109 -31.65 8.05 3.50
N GLY A 110 -32.01 6.79 3.27
CA GLY A 110 -32.61 6.31 2.02
C GLY A 110 -31.64 6.14 0.85
N LYS A 111 -30.33 5.98 1.13
CA LYS A 111 -29.33 5.66 0.10
C LYS A 111 -29.15 4.15 -0.02
N THR A 112 -29.11 3.63 -1.23
CA THR A 112 -28.74 2.24 -1.51
C THR A 112 -27.21 2.12 -1.52
N ILE A 113 -26.65 1.19 -0.76
CA ILE A 113 -25.21 0.92 -0.69
C ILE A 113 -24.96 -0.52 -1.12
N LEU A 114 -24.35 -0.67 -2.30
CA LEU A 114 -23.94 -1.97 -2.82
C LEU A 114 -22.49 -2.26 -2.45
N ILE A 115 -22.25 -3.40 -1.83
CA ILE A 115 -20.90 -3.91 -1.55
C ILE A 115 -20.76 -5.25 -2.25
N ALA A 116 -19.83 -5.33 -3.21
CA ALA A 116 -19.63 -6.53 -4.04
C ALA A 116 -20.93 -7.07 -4.68
N GLY A 117 -21.80 -6.16 -5.12
CA GLY A 117 -23.07 -6.51 -5.79
C GLY A 117 -24.25 -6.83 -4.86
N LYS A 118 -24.04 -6.94 -3.54
CA LYS A 118 -25.11 -7.18 -2.56
C LYS A 118 -25.47 -5.88 -1.85
N ASP A 119 -26.78 -5.60 -1.70
CA ASP A 119 -27.24 -4.46 -0.92
C ASP A 119 -26.92 -4.66 0.56
N LEU A 120 -26.38 -3.64 1.19
CA LEU A 120 -26.01 -3.69 2.61
C LEU A 120 -27.25 -3.78 3.52
N SER A 121 -28.44 -3.35 3.06
CA SER A 121 -29.71 -3.54 3.77
C SER A 121 -30.11 -5.02 3.93
N ASP A 122 -29.63 -5.87 3.00
CA ASP A 122 -29.90 -7.32 2.98
C ASP A 122 -28.82 -8.14 3.71
N TYR A 123 -27.89 -7.49 4.41
CA TYR A 123 -26.82 -8.18 5.13
C TYR A 123 -27.37 -8.89 6.37
N SER A 124 -27.03 -10.17 6.51
CA SER A 124 -27.16 -10.90 7.77
C SER A 124 -26.05 -10.51 8.75
N LEU A 125 -26.19 -10.89 10.02
CA LEU A 125 -25.13 -10.68 11.02
C LEU A 125 -23.79 -11.30 10.58
N ILE A 126 -23.84 -12.45 9.92
CA ILE A 126 -22.65 -13.14 9.39
C ILE A 126 -21.98 -12.29 8.29
N ASP A 127 -22.78 -11.68 7.39
CA ASP A 127 -22.23 -10.80 6.34
C ASP A 127 -21.55 -9.57 6.94
N TYR A 128 -22.10 -8.97 8.00
CA TYR A 128 -21.47 -7.86 8.71
C TYR A 128 -20.15 -8.27 9.37
N LEU A 129 -20.07 -9.43 10.00
CA LEU A 129 -18.82 -9.95 10.57
C LEU A 129 -17.81 -10.29 9.47
N ARG A 130 -18.28 -10.92 8.39
CA ARG A 130 -17.46 -11.25 7.24
C ARG A 130 -16.90 -10.01 6.54
N ALA A 131 -17.62 -8.89 6.52
CA ALA A 131 -17.19 -7.63 5.93
C ALA A 131 -15.87 -7.07 6.53
N PHE A 132 -15.54 -7.45 7.76
CA PHE A 132 -14.22 -7.13 8.35
C PHE A 132 -13.10 -7.98 7.76
N TRP A 133 -13.39 -9.13 7.15
CA TRP A 133 -12.39 -10.01 6.55
C TRP A 133 -12.41 -9.93 5.02
N ASP A 134 -13.58 -10.11 4.45
CA ASP A 134 -13.81 -10.14 3.02
C ASP A 134 -15.26 -9.69 2.72
N ARG A 135 -15.37 -8.61 1.97
CA ARG A 135 -16.64 -8.03 1.54
C ARG A 135 -17.36 -8.78 0.41
N GLY A 136 -16.97 -10.02 0.10
CA GLY A 136 -17.54 -10.81 -0.99
C GLY A 136 -16.69 -10.82 -2.28
N THR A 137 -15.42 -10.42 -2.20
CA THR A 137 -14.49 -10.40 -3.34
C THR A 137 -13.46 -11.54 -3.28
N TRP A 138 -13.65 -12.51 -2.37
CA TRP A 138 -12.72 -13.62 -2.17
C TRP A 138 -12.61 -14.54 -3.39
N ASP A 139 -13.71 -14.75 -4.09
CA ASP A 139 -13.74 -15.65 -5.26
C ASP A 139 -12.87 -15.14 -6.42
N SER A 140 -12.59 -13.83 -6.45
CA SER A 140 -11.61 -13.24 -7.37
C SER A 140 -10.14 -13.40 -6.91
N GLY A 141 -9.89 -14.09 -5.80
CA GLY A 141 -8.56 -14.23 -5.19
C GLY A 141 -7.99 -12.99 -4.50
N ASN A 142 -8.70 -11.87 -4.57
CA ASN A 142 -8.28 -10.58 -4.05
C ASN A 142 -9.21 -10.07 -2.94
N GLY A 143 -9.68 -10.98 -2.08
CA GLY A 143 -10.57 -10.64 -0.97
C GLY A 143 -10.08 -9.45 -0.15
N SER A 144 -10.95 -8.46 0.05
CA SER A 144 -10.66 -7.26 0.83
C SER A 144 -11.79 -6.97 1.82
N PRO A 145 -11.49 -6.38 2.99
CA PRO A 145 -12.51 -5.94 3.94
C PRO A 145 -13.34 -4.79 3.36
N VAL A 146 -14.35 -4.33 4.12
CA VAL A 146 -15.22 -3.22 3.71
C VAL A 146 -14.44 -1.97 3.35
N LEU A 147 -13.41 -1.63 4.11
CA LEU A 147 -12.42 -0.61 3.73
C LEU A 147 -11.34 -1.27 2.85
N CYS A 148 -11.53 -1.20 1.54
CA CYS A 148 -10.76 -1.96 0.56
C CYS A 148 -9.23 -1.96 0.78
N PRO A 149 -8.52 -0.84 0.99
CA PRO A 149 -7.07 -0.87 1.18
C PRO A 149 -6.60 -1.64 2.42
N PHE A 150 -7.50 -1.98 3.33
CA PHE A 150 -7.16 -2.68 4.58
C PHE A 150 -6.84 -4.16 4.41
N TRP A 151 -6.98 -4.72 3.20
CA TRP A 151 -6.42 -6.05 2.89
C TRP A 151 -4.92 -6.11 3.23
N TYR A 152 -4.19 -5.01 3.05
CA TYR A 152 -2.79 -4.89 3.44
C TYR A 152 -2.59 -5.10 4.94
N ILE A 153 -3.37 -4.40 5.80
CA ILE A 153 -3.24 -4.52 7.26
C ILE A 153 -3.64 -5.91 7.72
N ARG A 154 -4.72 -6.49 7.17
CA ARG A 154 -5.15 -7.87 7.46
C ARG A 154 -4.03 -8.86 7.19
N ASN A 155 -3.47 -8.84 5.98
CA ASN A 155 -2.39 -9.75 5.60
C ASN A 155 -1.13 -9.51 6.47
N LEU A 156 -0.84 -8.27 6.82
CA LEU A 156 0.28 -7.96 7.72
C LEU A 156 0.06 -8.53 9.14
N ILE A 157 -1.16 -8.48 9.67
CA ILE A 157 -1.49 -9.10 10.97
C ILE A 157 -1.24 -10.61 10.89
N ILE A 158 -1.71 -11.29 9.82
CA ILE A 158 -1.49 -12.72 9.62
C ILE A 158 0.01 -13.04 9.58
N LEU A 159 0.80 -12.30 8.81
CA LEU A 159 2.25 -12.51 8.70
C LEU A 159 2.98 -12.28 10.02
N VAL A 160 2.53 -11.34 10.83
CA VAL A 160 3.08 -11.13 12.19
C VAL A 160 2.75 -12.32 13.11
N VAL A 161 1.53 -12.84 13.05
CA VAL A 161 1.15 -14.05 13.82
C VAL A 161 1.97 -15.25 13.36
N LEU A 162 2.16 -15.42 12.05
CA LEU A 162 2.95 -16.51 11.47
C LEU A 162 4.47 -16.28 11.53
N SER A 163 4.94 -15.15 12.09
CA SER A 163 6.36 -14.80 12.07
C SER A 163 7.31 -15.83 12.72
N PRO A 164 6.94 -16.60 13.77
CA PRO A 164 7.82 -17.67 14.27
C PRO A 164 8.03 -18.79 13.24
N LEU A 165 6.96 -19.19 12.55
CA LEU A 165 7.04 -20.18 11.47
C LEU A 165 7.91 -19.66 10.32
N LEU A 166 7.68 -18.43 9.88
CA LEU A 166 8.48 -17.79 8.83
C LEU A 166 9.95 -17.66 9.22
N TYR A 167 10.26 -17.42 10.51
CA TYR A 167 11.63 -17.37 10.98
C TYR A 167 12.36 -18.71 10.72
N TYR A 168 11.75 -19.83 11.13
CA TYR A 168 12.35 -21.15 10.92
C TYR A 168 12.47 -21.48 9.42
N ILE A 169 11.42 -21.24 8.65
CA ILE A 169 11.46 -21.48 7.20
C ILE A 169 12.62 -20.69 6.57
N LEU A 170 12.67 -19.38 6.78
CA LEU A 170 13.69 -18.50 6.17
C LEU A 170 15.12 -18.81 6.67
N LYS A 171 15.26 -19.23 7.92
CA LYS A 171 16.56 -19.64 8.46
C LYS A 171 17.17 -20.79 7.67
N TYR A 172 16.36 -21.77 7.27
CA TYR A 172 16.83 -22.96 6.53
C TYR A 172 16.79 -22.76 5.02
N THR A 173 15.74 -22.19 4.47
CA THR A 173 15.55 -22.03 3.02
C THR A 173 16.16 -20.74 2.45
N LYS A 174 16.45 -19.76 3.32
CA LYS A 174 17.04 -18.45 2.92
C LYS A 174 16.19 -17.77 1.83
N LEU A 175 16.83 -17.42 0.70
CA LEU A 175 16.16 -16.78 -0.45
C LEU A 175 15.29 -17.74 -1.26
N ILE A 176 15.45 -19.07 -1.12
CA ILE A 176 14.65 -20.03 -1.89
C ILE A 176 13.16 -19.84 -1.65
N PHE A 177 12.75 -19.66 -0.38
CA PHE A 177 11.35 -19.46 -0.02
C PHE A 177 10.74 -18.20 -0.66
N PRO A 178 11.26 -16.96 -0.47
CA PRO A 178 10.68 -15.79 -1.10
C PRO A 178 10.79 -15.81 -2.63
N VAL A 179 11.77 -16.47 -3.21
CA VAL A 179 11.89 -16.64 -4.67
C VAL A 179 10.80 -17.55 -5.20
N ILE A 180 10.54 -18.70 -4.59
CA ILE A 180 9.46 -19.62 -5.01
C ILE A 180 8.10 -18.90 -4.96
N PHE A 181 7.78 -18.27 -3.84
CA PHE A 181 6.50 -17.54 -3.71
C PHE A 181 6.44 -16.31 -4.62
N GLY A 182 7.58 -15.68 -4.89
CA GLY A 182 7.70 -14.62 -5.89
C GLY A 182 7.40 -15.10 -7.30
N LEU A 183 7.92 -16.26 -7.70
CA LEU A 183 7.62 -16.87 -9.00
C LEU A 183 6.14 -17.26 -9.11
N ILE A 184 5.54 -17.81 -8.05
CA ILE A 184 4.10 -18.08 -8.01
C ILE A 184 3.32 -16.75 -8.14
N TRP A 185 3.66 -15.72 -7.38
CA TRP A 185 3.02 -14.41 -7.47
C TRP A 185 3.13 -13.81 -8.86
N ILE A 186 4.31 -13.82 -9.47
CA ILE A 186 4.56 -13.24 -10.80
C ILE A 186 3.67 -13.87 -11.87
N ASN A 187 3.34 -15.16 -11.76
CA ASN A 187 2.56 -15.89 -12.74
C ASN A 187 1.08 -16.13 -12.35
N SER A 188 0.66 -15.83 -11.11
CA SER A 188 -0.71 -16.10 -10.66
C SER A 188 -1.66 -14.97 -11.07
N HIS A 189 -2.86 -15.31 -11.56
CA HIS A 189 -3.94 -14.35 -11.73
C HIS A 189 -4.71 -14.16 -10.42
N ASP A 190 -4.98 -15.26 -9.72
CA ASP A 190 -5.71 -15.28 -8.45
C ASP A 190 -4.78 -15.19 -7.25
N SER A 191 -5.35 -14.83 -6.10
CA SER A 191 -4.62 -14.74 -4.82
C SER A 191 -3.37 -13.82 -4.84
N ALA A 192 -3.33 -12.88 -5.78
CA ALA A 192 -2.19 -11.99 -5.99
C ALA A 192 -1.79 -11.25 -4.71
N TYR A 193 -2.76 -10.77 -3.92
CA TYR A 193 -2.49 -10.06 -2.67
C TYR A 193 -1.83 -10.93 -1.59
N THR A 194 -2.21 -12.22 -1.52
CA THR A 194 -1.63 -13.16 -0.56
C THR A 194 -0.18 -13.46 -0.90
N PHE A 195 0.09 -13.84 -2.16
CA PHE A 195 1.45 -14.15 -2.60
C PHE A 195 2.37 -12.92 -2.61
N GLN A 196 1.86 -11.76 -3.01
CA GLN A 196 2.60 -10.49 -2.91
C GLN A 196 3.04 -10.20 -1.48
N SER A 197 2.09 -10.29 -0.52
CA SER A 197 2.37 -9.99 0.88
C SER A 197 3.39 -10.96 1.48
N LEU A 198 3.25 -12.26 1.19
CA LEU A 198 4.17 -13.29 1.66
C LEU A 198 5.57 -13.12 1.06
N THR A 199 5.65 -12.89 -0.25
CA THR A 199 6.93 -12.68 -0.96
C THR A 199 7.67 -11.47 -0.42
N MET A 200 7.02 -10.30 -0.42
CA MET A 200 7.70 -9.06 -0.06
C MET A 200 8.05 -8.98 1.42
N PHE A 201 7.16 -9.47 2.30
CA PHE A 201 7.46 -9.55 3.72
C PHE A 201 8.62 -10.52 4.02
N SER A 202 8.62 -11.71 3.40
CA SER A 202 9.68 -12.71 3.57
C SER A 202 11.01 -12.22 3.00
N LEU A 203 10.99 -11.51 1.87
CA LEU A 203 12.17 -10.90 1.29
C LEU A 203 12.77 -9.84 2.21
N GLY A 204 11.95 -9.01 2.85
CA GLY A 204 12.41 -8.07 3.86
C GLY A 204 12.96 -8.76 5.11
N ALA A 205 12.28 -9.82 5.59
CA ALA A 205 12.66 -10.61 6.76
C ALA A 205 13.97 -11.39 6.55
N TYR A 206 14.29 -11.77 5.32
CA TYR A 206 15.52 -12.48 4.97
C TYR A 206 16.79 -11.77 5.46
N PHE A 207 16.85 -10.44 5.33
CA PHE A 207 18.06 -9.70 5.68
C PHE A 207 18.46 -9.83 7.14
N PRO A 208 17.58 -9.55 8.12
CA PRO A 208 17.92 -9.73 9.53
C PRO A 208 18.05 -11.19 9.96
N ILE A 209 17.27 -12.11 9.39
CA ILE A 209 17.31 -13.53 9.78
C ILE A 209 18.61 -14.20 9.32
N CYS A 210 19.10 -13.86 8.11
CA CYS A 210 20.32 -14.41 7.53
C CYS A 210 21.55 -13.51 7.72
N ASP A 211 21.46 -12.51 8.60
CA ASP A 211 22.52 -11.54 8.91
C ASP A 211 23.15 -10.89 7.66
N ARG A 212 22.28 -10.54 6.70
CA ARG A 212 22.68 -9.85 5.47
C ARG A 212 22.55 -8.34 5.61
N ASN A 213 23.55 -7.63 5.11
CA ASN A 213 23.58 -6.16 5.16
C ASN A 213 22.86 -5.57 3.93
N LEU A 214 21.64 -5.05 4.13
CA LEU A 214 20.85 -4.44 3.07
C LEU A 214 21.53 -3.17 2.51
N VAL A 215 22.14 -2.36 3.37
CA VAL A 215 22.82 -1.12 2.94
C VAL A 215 24.02 -1.42 2.06
N GLU A 216 24.82 -2.42 2.42
CA GLU A 216 25.96 -2.86 1.62
C GLU A 216 25.54 -3.43 0.26
N LEU A 217 24.45 -4.22 0.25
CA LEU A 217 23.87 -4.73 -1.00
C LEU A 217 23.50 -3.57 -1.94
N PHE A 218 22.87 -2.52 -1.39
CA PHE A 218 22.47 -1.37 -2.18
C PHE A 218 23.65 -0.57 -2.71
N GLU A 219 24.66 -0.29 -1.89
CA GLU A 219 25.86 0.44 -2.34
C GLU A 219 26.59 -0.35 -3.44
N ARG A 220 26.67 -1.66 -3.32
CA ARG A 220 27.32 -2.54 -4.30
C ARG A 220 26.59 -2.61 -5.63
N TYR A 221 25.26 -2.68 -5.61
CA TYR A 221 24.42 -2.91 -6.81
C TYR A 221 23.55 -1.71 -7.19
N LYS A 222 23.89 -0.50 -6.74
CA LYS A 222 23.07 0.71 -6.97
C LYS A 222 22.73 0.95 -8.45
N VAL A 223 23.67 0.71 -9.36
CA VAL A 223 23.46 0.89 -10.80
C VAL A 223 22.43 -0.12 -11.32
N LEU A 224 22.51 -1.37 -10.85
CA LEU A 224 21.55 -2.42 -11.21
C LEU A 224 20.13 -2.05 -10.72
N PHE A 225 19.98 -1.58 -9.47
CA PHE A 225 18.67 -1.18 -8.92
C PHE A 225 18.09 0.02 -9.65
N VAL A 226 18.89 1.02 -9.96
CA VAL A 226 18.46 2.18 -10.74
C VAL A 226 18.14 1.78 -12.18
N GLY A 227 18.99 0.97 -12.81
CA GLY A 227 18.79 0.49 -14.17
C GLY A 227 17.54 -0.40 -14.30
N SER A 228 17.31 -1.31 -13.34
CA SER A 228 16.10 -2.15 -13.33
C SER A 228 14.83 -1.32 -13.12
N PHE A 229 14.86 -0.29 -12.28
CA PHE A 229 13.75 0.62 -12.09
C PHE A 229 13.32 1.27 -13.41
N PHE A 230 14.25 1.86 -14.16
CA PHE A 230 13.94 2.48 -15.45
C PHE A 230 13.57 1.46 -16.52
N PHE A 231 14.25 0.31 -16.56
CA PHE A 231 13.92 -0.76 -17.52
C PHE A 231 12.48 -1.23 -17.38
N PHE A 232 12.06 -1.59 -16.16
CA PHE A 232 10.69 -2.06 -15.94
C PHE A 232 9.66 -0.93 -16.08
N ALA A 233 10.00 0.31 -15.76
CA ALA A 233 9.14 1.46 -16.06
C ALA A 233 8.85 1.55 -17.56
N ILE A 234 9.89 1.47 -18.39
CA ILE A 234 9.74 1.51 -19.86
C ILE A 234 8.88 0.32 -20.33
N MET A 235 9.10 -0.88 -19.81
CA MET A 235 8.31 -2.06 -20.16
C MET A 235 6.83 -1.92 -19.82
N ASP A 236 6.51 -1.38 -18.64
CA ASP A 236 5.13 -1.13 -18.22
C ASP A 236 4.43 -0.09 -19.14
N PHE A 237 5.15 0.95 -19.57
CA PHE A 237 4.61 1.93 -20.52
C PHE A 237 4.45 1.35 -21.94
N LEU A 238 5.45 0.62 -22.42
CA LEU A 238 5.40 0.01 -23.77
C LEU A 238 4.28 -1.03 -23.89
N HIS A 239 3.95 -1.75 -22.82
CA HIS A 239 2.87 -2.72 -22.81
C HIS A 239 1.51 -2.14 -23.27
N LEU A 240 1.22 -0.89 -22.95
CA LEU A 240 -0.03 -0.25 -23.40
C LEU A 240 0.03 0.23 -24.85
N CYS A 241 1.22 0.46 -25.39
CA CYS A 241 1.40 0.90 -26.77
C CYS A 241 1.49 -0.28 -27.73
N VAL A 242 2.06 -1.40 -27.27
CA VAL A 242 2.31 -2.63 -28.06
C VAL A 242 1.93 -3.82 -27.19
N SER A 243 1.19 -4.78 -27.75
CA SER A 243 0.85 -6.03 -27.05
C SER A 243 2.12 -6.82 -26.77
N ILE A 244 2.71 -6.62 -25.59
CA ILE A 244 3.91 -7.34 -25.15
C ILE A 244 3.47 -8.63 -24.44
N PRO A 245 3.97 -9.81 -24.86
CA PRO A 245 3.77 -11.04 -24.11
C PRO A 245 4.37 -10.90 -22.70
N PHE A 246 3.75 -11.55 -21.70
CA PHE A 246 4.19 -11.52 -20.31
C PHE A 246 4.07 -10.15 -19.61
N ALA A 247 3.16 -9.29 -20.03
CA ALA A 247 2.93 -7.98 -19.41
C ALA A 247 2.74 -8.04 -17.89
N LEU A 248 1.92 -8.97 -17.38
CA LEU A 248 1.70 -9.15 -15.93
C LEU A 248 2.98 -9.54 -15.17
N PRO A 249 3.81 -10.50 -15.63
CA PRO A 249 5.11 -10.76 -15.03
C PRO A 249 6.04 -9.54 -15.02
N PHE A 250 6.11 -8.79 -16.12
CA PHE A 250 6.93 -7.57 -16.16
C PHE A 250 6.47 -6.52 -15.16
N HIS A 251 5.16 -6.28 -15.09
CA HIS A 251 4.60 -5.35 -14.11
C HIS A 251 4.96 -5.76 -12.67
N ARG A 252 4.81 -7.04 -12.30
CA ARG A 252 5.14 -7.51 -10.94
C ARG A 252 6.63 -7.47 -10.62
N LEU A 253 7.49 -7.71 -11.61
CA LEU A 253 8.93 -7.50 -11.47
C LEU A 253 9.25 -6.01 -11.29
N SER A 254 8.51 -5.11 -11.95
CA SER A 254 8.67 -3.67 -11.75
C SER A 254 8.37 -3.28 -10.30
N LEU A 255 7.33 -3.85 -9.66
CA LEU A 255 7.03 -3.58 -8.25
C LEU A 255 8.16 -4.02 -7.31
N VAL A 256 8.85 -5.13 -7.61
CA VAL A 256 10.04 -5.54 -6.86
C VAL A 256 11.17 -4.55 -7.09
N ALA A 257 11.48 -4.20 -8.33
CA ALA A 257 12.53 -3.24 -8.68
C ALA A 257 12.26 -1.86 -8.05
N ASN A 258 11.01 -1.38 -8.12
CA ASN A 258 10.58 -0.14 -7.50
C ASN A 258 10.78 -0.16 -5.97
N THR A 259 10.41 -1.27 -5.30
CA THR A 259 10.64 -1.42 -3.86
C THR A 259 12.11 -1.23 -3.50
N PHE A 260 12.99 -1.91 -4.19
CA PHE A 260 14.43 -1.78 -3.97
C PHE A 260 14.94 -0.38 -4.29
N PHE A 261 14.50 0.22 -5.39
CA PHE A 261 14.86 1.59 -5.77
C PHE A 261 14.43 2.61 -4.70
N PHE A 262 13.16 2.54 -4.26
CA PHE A 262 12.67 3.48 -3.26
C PHE A 262 13.41 3.35 -1.92
N ILE A 263 13.63 2.13 -1.44
CA ILE A 263 14.30 1.92 -0.15
C ILE A 263 15.77 2.28 -0.21
N SER A 264 16.47 1.93 -1.29
CA SER A 264 17.91 2.13 -1.41
C SER A 264 18.29 3.54 -1.88
N PHE A 265 17.82 3.91 -3.06
CA PHE A 265 18.24 5.15 -3.71
C PHE A 265 17.43 6.34 -3.18
N PHE A 266 16.11 6.29 -3.33
CA PHE A 266 15.26 7.42 -3.03
C PHE A 266 15.19 7.73 -1.54
N GLY A 267 15.10 6.71 -0.68
CA GLY A 267 15.09 6.90 0.78
C GLY A 267 16.42 7.46 1.30
N ILE A 268 17.55 6.97 0.80
CA ILE A 268 18.87 7.50 1.15
C ILE A 268 19.06 8.91 0.59
N PHE A 269 18.58 9.18 -0.62
CA PHE A 269 18.61 10.52 -1.22
C PHE A 269 17.85 11.53 -0.37
N LEU A 270 16.59 11.25 -0.03
CA LEU A 270 15.77 12.11 0.83
C LEU A 270 16.43 12.36 2.19
N TYR A 271 16.99 11.32 2.79
CA TYR A 271 17.69 11.42 4.06
C TYR A 271 18.93 12.31 3.97
N ARG A 272 19.76 12.13 2.95
CA ARG A 272 21.00 12.93 2.74
C ARG A 272 20.73 14.41 2.49
N HIS A 273 19.62 14.71 1.80
CA HIS A 273 19.23 16.08 1.48
C HIS A 273 18.31 16.72 2.52
N HIS A 274 18.13 16.05 3.67
CA HIS A 274 17.27 16.52 4.76
C HIS A 274 15.84 16.84 4.34
N ILE A 275 15.33 16.17 3.30
CA ILE A 275 13.94 16.27 2.81
C ILE A 275 13.09 15.37 3.67
N TYR A 276 12.86 15.81 4.91
CA TYR A 276 12.11 15.06 5.90
C TYR A 276 11.19 15.98 6.71
N SER A 277 9.97 15.55 6.87
CA SER A 277 9.01 16.14 7.79
C SER A 277 8.49 15.09 8.75
N SER A 278 8.85 15.22 10.02
CA SER A 278 8.35 14.34 11.09
C SER A 278 6.83 14.35 11.16
N PHE A 279 6.20 15.50 10.96
CA PHE A 279 4.74 15.64 10.93
C PHE A 279 4.11 14.81 9.78
N LEU A 280 4.65 14.93 8.56
CA LEU A 280 4.14 14.17 7.41
C LEU A 280 4.38 12.66 7.58
N SER A 281 5.56 12.25 8.06
CA SER A 281 5.85 10.86 8.34
C SER A 281 4.87 10.26 9.37
N LYS A 282 4.57 10.98 10.43
CA LYS A 282 3.60 10.57 11.47
C LYS A 282 2.16 10.54 10.95
N SER A 283 1.78 11.47 10.08
CA SER A 283 0.44 11.48 9.47
C SER A 283 0.20 10.36 8.45
N SER A 284 1.27 9.75 7.91
CA SER A 284 1.21 8.78 6.80
C SER A 284 0.20 7.65 7.03
N PHE A 285 0.21 7.05 8.22
CA PHE A 285 -0.71 5.96 8.52
C PHE A 285 -2.17 6.44 8.61
N PHE A 286 -2.42 7.61 9.16
CA PHE A 286 -3.75 8.19 9.20
C PHE A 286 -4.26 8.50 7.78
N VAL A 287 -3.41 9.09 6.92
CA VAL A 287 -3.73 9.31 5.50
C VAL A 287 -4.08 7.99 4.82
N PHE A 288 -3.29 6.91 5.06
CA PHE A 288 -3.61 5.58 4.57
C PHE A 288 -5.00 5.10 5.01
N CYS A 289 -5.39 5.36 6.25
CA CYS A 289 -6.67 4.89 6.79
C CYS A 289 -7.89 5.60 6.19
N ILE A 290 -7.78 6.88 5.84
CA ILE A 290 -8.94 7.69 5.47
C ILE A 290 -8.98 8.14 4.00
N HIS A 291 -7.92 7.98 3.21
CA HIS A 291 -7.90 8.48 1.82
C HIS A 291 -8.95 7.84 0.94
N TYR A 292 -9.20 6.54 1.10
CA TYR A 292 -10.05 5.76 0.18
C TYR A 292 -11.50 6.26 0.09
N PRO A 293 -12.21 6.58 1.18
CA PRO A 293 -13.51 7.23 1.09
C PRO A 293 -13.49 8.53 0.30
N PHE A 294 -12.47 9.38 0.53
CA PHE A 294 -12.36 10.65 -0.22
C PHE A 294 -12.13 10.42 -1.71
N THR A 295 -11.28 9.48 -2.10
CA THR A 295 -11.09 9.14 -3.52
C THR A 295 -12.37 8.62 -4.14
N THR A 296 -13.13 7.78 -3.44
CA THR A 296 -14.38 7.20 -3.93
C THR A 296 -15.46 8.26 -4.17
N TYR A 297 -15.55 9.28 -3.32
CA TYR A 297 -16.55 10.35 -3.50
C TYR A 297 -16.12 11.43 -4.51
N LEU A 298 -14.83 11.74 -4.61
CA LEU A 298 -14.33 12.71 -5.60
C LEU A 298 -14.36 12.14 -7.02
N ARG A 299 -14.17 10.85 -7.17
CA ARG A 299 -14.18 10.16 -8.47
C ARG A 299 -15.43 10.46 -9.32
N PRO A 300 -16.67 10.33 -8.81
CA PRO A 300 -17.87 10.65 -9.58
C PRO A 300 -17.98 12.13 -9.98
N LEU A 301 -17.33 13.04 -9.26
CA LEU A 301 -17.32 14.46 -9.63
C LEU A 301 -16.51 14.68 -10.92
N PHE A 302 -15.38 14.01 -11.07
CA PHE A 302 -14.59 14.06 -12.32
C PHE A 302 -15.31 13.39 -13.48
N GLU A 303 -16.09 12.35 -13.24
CA GLU A 303 -16.90 11.66 -14.25
C GLU A 303 -18.04 12.51 -14.81
N ARG A 304 -18.53 13.49 -14.06
CA ARG A 304 -19.58 14.42 -14.48
C ARG A 304 -19.07 15.56 -15.37
N ILE A 305 -17.77 15.77 -15.44
CA ILE A 305 -17.17 16.81 -16.27
C ILE A 305 -17.05 16.24 -17.69
N ASN A 306 -18.17 16.31 -18.45
CA ASN A 306 -18.23 15.93 -19.85
C ASN A 306 -17.56 16.97 -20.73
N GLY A 307 -16.86 16.52 -21.79
CA GLY A 307 -16.27 17.41 -22.82
C GLY A 307 -14.91 18.00 -22.46
N LEU A 308 -14.24 17.54 -21.38
CA LEU A 308 -12.88 17.93 -21.09
C LEU A 308 -11.89 17.28 -22.06
N ASN A 309 -10.87 18.02 -22.45
CA ASN A 309 -9.75 17.46 -23.21
C ASN A 309 -8.80 16.67 -22.27
N ASP A 310 -7.92 15.85 -22.86
CA ASP A 310 -6.98 15.01 -22.13
C ASP A 310 -6.09 15.78 -21.15
N ILE A 311 -5.67 17.00 -21.50
CA ILE A 311 -4.80 17.84 -20.65
C ILE A 311 -5.56 18.22 -19.36
N ILE A 312 -6.82 18.62 -19.48
CA ILE A 312 -7.65 18.97 -18.33
C ILE A 312 -7.87 17.75 -17.45
N LEU A 313 -8.08 16.57 -18.03
CA LEU A 313 -8.21 15.31 -17.27
C LEU A 313 -6.93 14.97 -16.52
N VAL A 314 -5.75 15.13 -17.11
CA VAL A 314 -4.47 14.93 -16.42
C VAL A 314 -4.33 15.93 -15.26
N VAL A 315 -4.60 17.20 -15.49
CA VAL A 315 -4.52 18.24 -14.45
C VAL A 315 -5.51 17.96 -13.31
N THR A 316 -6.77 17.62 -13.62
CA THR A 316 -7.78 17.30 -12.60
C THR A 316 -7.43 16.05 -11.81
N TYR A 317 -6.85 15.04 -12.45
CA TYR A 317 -6.32 13.86 -11.75
C TYR A 317 -5.22 14.25 -10.75
N LEU A 318 -4.20 14.98 -11.18
CA LEU A 318 -3.12 15.42 -10.29
C LEU A 318 -3.63 16.32 -9.16
N LEU A 319 -4.57 17.23 -9.45
CA LEU A 319 -5.23 18.03 -8.43
C LEU A 319 -5.99 17.17 -7.43
N SER A 320 -6.66 16.09 -7.87
CA SER A 320 -7.37 15.19 -6.95
C SER A 320 -6.42 14.52 -5.97
N VAL A 321 -5.25 14.09 -6.43
CA VAL A 321 -4.21 13.51 -5.55
C VAL A 321 -3.77 14.51 -4.48
N VAL A 322 -3.50 15.75 -4.91
CA VAL A 322 -3.09 16.82 -3.99
C VAL A 322 -4.22 17.15 -3.01
N CYS A 323 -5.45 17.35 -3.50
CA CYS A 323 -6.61 17.69 -2.67
C CYS A 323 -6.92 16.60 -1.64
N VAL A 324 -6.99 15.32 -2.05
CA VAL A 324 -7.22 14.21 -1.12
C VAL A 324 -6.14 14.16 -0.05
N THR A 325 -4.88 14.28 -0.46
CA THR A 325 -3.76 14.25 0.47
C THR A 325 -3.85 15.40 1.47
N LEU A 326 -4.08 16.63 1.00
CA LEU A 326 -4.19 17.81 1.86
C LEU A 326 -5.37 17.71 2.82
N ILE A 327 -6.54 17.24 2.35
CA ILE A 327 -7.72 17.02 3.21
C ILE A 327 -7.37 16.02 4.31
N CYS A 328 -6.78 14.87 3.97
CA CYS A 328 -6.40 13.85 4.96
C CYS A 328 -5.39 14.38 5.99
N VAL A 329 -4.38 15.12 5.54
CA VAL A 329 -3.36 15.72 6.44
C VAL A 329 -3.98 16.82 7.31
N LEU A 330 -4.89 17.62 6.77
CA LEU A 330 -5.59 18.66 7.53
C LEU A 330 -6.50 18.05 8.59
N VAL A 331 -7.28 17.02 8.24
CA VAL A 331 -8.12 16.27 9.20
C VAL A 331 -7.25 15.68 10.31
N TYR A 332 -6.10 15.08 9.97
CA TYR A 332 -5.15 14.59 10.97
C TYR A 332 -4.68 15.70 11.90
N LYS A 333 -4.29 16.87 11.35
CA LYS A 333 -3.82 18.02 12.13
C LYS A 333 -4.88 18.54 13.10
N ILE A 334 -6.12 18.70 12.60
CA ILE A 334 -7.25 19.16 13.41
C ILE A 334 -7.57 18.16 14.53
N LEU A 335 -7.74 16.88 14.19
CA LEU A 335 -8.04 15.86 15.20
C LEU A 335 -6.93 15.72 16.23
N LYS A 336 -5.67 15.81 15.80
CA LYS A 336 -4.52 15.77 16.73
C LYS A 336 -4.50 16.96 17.69
N SER A 337 -4.95 18.14 17.25
CA SER A 337 -5.04 19.32 18.09
C SER A 337 -6.17 19.23 19.12
N ILE A 338 -7.33 18.68 18.71
CA ILE A 338 -8.55 18.63 19.54
C ILE A 338 -8.54 17.40 20.46
N MET A 339 -8.15 16.23 19.93
CA MET A 339 -8.25 14.93 20.59
C MET A 339 -6.95 14.10 20.44
N PRO A 340 -5.80 14.56 20.97
CA PRO A 340 -4.51 13.91 20.74
C PRO A 340 -4.46 12.46 21.24
N GLY A 341 -5.09 12.15 22.37
CA GLY A 341 -5.18 10.79 22.92
C GLY A 341 -5.94 9.84 22.00
N PHE A 342 -7.07 10.28 21.46
CA PHE A 342 -7.86 9.51 20.51
C PHE A 342 -7.06 9.21 19.22
N VAL A 343 -6.42 10.25 18.65
CA VAL A 343 -5.58 10.08 17.46
C VAL A 343 -4.45 9.09 17.72
N THR A 344 -3.84 9.13 18.90
CA THR A 344 -2.79 8.18 19.31
C THR A 344 -3.29 6.74 19.26
N ILE A 345 -4.50 6.48 19.76
CA ILE A 345 -5.10 5.14 19.77
C ILE A 345 -5.39 4.66 18.34
N ILE A 346 -6.11 5.47 17.55
CA ILE A 346 -6.54 5.07 16.20
C ILE A 346 -5.41 5.02 15.17
N THR A 347 -4.27 5.66 15.45
CA THR A 347 -3.05 5.55 14.64
C THR A 347 -2.05 4.53 15.16
N GLY A 348 -2.39 3.83 16.24
CA GLY A 348 -1.52 2.82 16.83
C GLY A 348 -0.23 3.38 17.41
N ASN A 349 -0.29 4.49 18.15
CA ASN A 349 0.86 5.14 18.80
C ASN A 349 1.96 5.62 17.84
N ARG A 350 1.58 6.03 16.61
CA ARG A 350 2.51 6.58 15.60
C ARG A 350 2.54 8.11 15.57
N VAL A 351 2.13 8.73 16.64
CA VAL A 351 1.96 10.20 16.76
C VAL A 351 3.24 10.91 17.19
#